data_659815d9496f2b856a5bc8cec039623a
#
_entry.id   659815d9496f2b856a5bc8cec039623a
#
_cell.length_a   1.000
_cell.length_b   1.000
_cell.length_c   1.000
_cell.angle_alpha   90.00
_cell.angle_beta   90.00
_cell.angle_gamma   90.00
#
_symmetry.space_group_name_H-M   'P 1'
#
loop_
_entity.id
_entity.type
_entity.pdbx_description
1 polymer ?
#
loop_
_entity_poly.entity_id
_entity_poly.type
_entity_poly.pdbx_seq_one_letter_code
_entity_poly.pdbx_strand_id
1 'polypeptide(L)' 'MPIPKPKPAEKQSDFMIRCVPMLMPYHEKSQAIAICYDKFQKK' A
#
# COMPACT_ATOMS: atom_id res chain seq x y z
N MET A 1 5.03 8.45 -9.70
CA MET A 1 5.63 7.59 -8.68
C MET A 1 5.01 6.20 -8.74
N PRO A 2 5.83 5.16 -8.85
CA PRO A 2 5.28 3.81 -8.90
C PRO A 2 4.77 3.38 -7.52
N ILE A 3 3.58 2.81 -7.50
CA ILE A 3 3.02 2.26 -6.28
C ILE A 3 3.45 0.80 -6.20
N PRO A 4 3.95 0.32 -5.05
CA PRO A 4 4.38 -1.07 -4.93
C PRO A 4 3.20 -2.01 -5.13
N LYS A 5 3.48 -3.15 -5.76
CA LYS A 5 2.47 -4.16 -6.00
C LYS A 5 2.60 -5.27 -4.96
N PRO A 6 1.48 -5.86 -4.53
CA PRO A 6 1.55 -6.98 -3.60
C PRO A 6 2.08 -8.23 -4.29
N LYS A 7 2.86 -9.00 -3.54
CA LYS A 7 3.35 -10.27 -4.04
C LYS A 7 2.25 -11.33 -3.90
N PRO A 8 2.25 -12.37 -4.74
CA PRO A 8 1.18 -13.37 -4.71
C PRO A 8 0.96 -14.01 -3.34
N ALA A 9 2.03 -14.23 -2.59
CA ALA A 9 1.94 -14.87 -1.28
C ALA A 9 2.04 -13.87 -0.13
N GLU A 10 2.04 -12.59 -0.42
CA GLU A 10 2.22 -11.57 0.59
C GLU A 10 0.92 -11.30 1.34
N LYS A 11 1.01 -11.20 2.66
CA LYS A 11 -0.14 -10.85 3.47
C LYS A 11 -0.46 -9.38 3.35
N GLN A 12 -1.74 -9.04 3.58
CA GLN A 12 -2.16 -7.65 3.52
C GLN A 12 -1.38 -6.78 4.50
N SER A 13 -1.19 -7.24 5.74
CA SER A 13 -0.48 -6.46 6.73
C SER A 13 0.96 -6.20 6.30
N ASP A 14 1.63 -7.20 5.74
CA ASP A 14 3.00 -7.04 5.27
C ASP A 14 3.07 -6.02 4.14
N PHE A 15 2.13 -6.11 3.21
CA PHE A 15 2.07 -5.17 2.11
C PHE A 15 1.81 -3.75 2.62
N MET A 16 0.91 -3.60 3.57
CA MET A 16 0.59 -2.28 4.13
C MET A 16 1.79 -1.66 4.84
N ILE A 17 2.51 -2.46 5.61
CA ILE A 17 3.70 -1.97 6.32
C ILE A 17 4.72 -1.41 5.34
N ARG A 18 4.80 -1.99 4.16
CA ARG A 18 5.73 -1.59 3.13
C ARG A 18 5.20 -0.42 2.29
N CYS A 19 3.90 -0.46 1.99
CA CYS A 19 3.28 0.49 1.08
C CYS A 19 3.01 1.85 1.73
N VAL A 20 2.45 1.85 2.92
CA VAL A 20 2.05 3.10 3.58
C VAL A 20 3.22 4.07 3.74
N PRO A 21 4.40 3.65 4.24
CA PRO A 21 5.51 4.59 4.37
C PRO A 21 5.98 5.18 3.04
N MET A 22 5.81 4.44 1.95
CA MET A 22 6.21 4.94 0.64
C MET A 22 5.31 6.07 0.16
N LEU A 23 4.05 6.07 0.59
CA LEU A 23 3.09 7.08 0.17
C LEU A 23 2.97 8.24 1.15
N MET A 24 3.44 8.09 2.38
CA MET A 24 3.28 9.12 3.40
C MET A 24 3.88 10.48 3.01
N PRO A 25 5.03 10.54 2.31
CA PRO A 25 5.55 11.84 1.87
C PRO A 25 4.64 12.56 0.89
N TYR A 26 3.73 11.85 0.25
CA TYR A 26 2.86 12.42 -0.79
C TYR A 26 1.40 12.51 -0.34
N HIS A 27 1.00 11.71 0.64
CA HIS A 27 -0.38 11.63 1.10
C HIS A 27 -0.43 11.55 2.61
N GLU A 28 -1.58 11.91 3.17
CA GLU A 28 -1.81 11.70 4.59
C GLU A 28 -1.84 10.21 4.89
N LYS A 29 -1.58 9.88 6.17
CA LYS A 29 -1.53 8.48 6.59
C LYS A 29 -2.82 7.74 6.23
N SER A 30 -3.96 8.33 6.55
CA SER A 30 -5.24 7.69 6.26
C SER A 30 -5.44 7.49 4.77
N GLN A 31 -5.03 8.46 3.97
CA GLN A 31 -5.11 8.34 2.53
C GLN A 31 -4.17 7.27 2.00
N ALA A 32 -2.95 7.23 2.55
CA ALA A 32 -1.98 6.21 2.15
C ALA A 32 -2.51 4.82 2.44
N ILE A 33 -3.13 4.64 3.60
CA ILE A 33 -3.72 3.35 3.97
C ILE A 33 -4.81 2.95 2.97
N ALA A 34 -5.69 3.89 2.63
CA ALA A 34 -6.77 3.60 1.70
C ALA A 34 -6.24 3.22 0.32
N ILE A 35 -5.24 3.95 -0.16
CA ILE A 35 -4.65 3.68 -1.47
C ILE A 35 -3.98 2.30 -1.47
N CYS A 36 -3.22 2.00 -0.43
CA CYS A 36 -2.53 0.71 -0.35
C CYS A 36 -3.52 -0.43 -0.25
N TYR A 37 -4.57 -0.25 0.53
CA TYR A 37 -5.60 -1.28 0.68
C TYR A 37 -6.26 -1.57 -0.67
N ASP A 38 -6.58 -0.51 -1.40
CA ASP A 38 -7.19 -0.66 -2.71
C ASP A 38 -6.28 -1.41 -3.67
N LYS A 39 -4.99 -1.08 -3.65
CA LYS A 39 -4.03 -1.75 -4.52
C LYS A 39 -3.87 -3.21 -4.16
N PHE A 40 -3.95 -3.54 -2.86
CA PHE A 40 -3.83 -4.93 -2.44
C PHE A 40 -5.04 -5.75 -2.89
N GLN A 41 -6.23 -5.16 -2.85
CA GLN A 41 -7.44 -5.87 -3.21
C GLN A 41 -7.64 -5.97 -4.72
N LYS A 42 -7.19 -5.00 -5.46
CA LYS A 42 -7.31 -5.03 -6.92
C LYS A 42 -6.34 -6.03 -7.52
N LYS A 43 -6.84 -6.82 -8.42
CA LYS A 43 -6.03 -7.82 -9.12
C LYS A 43 -5.77 -7.42 -10.55
#